data_f47a9c36880d6fdcffc1c3cf1d211d10
#
_entry.id   f47a9c36880d6fdcffc1c3cf1d211d10
#
_cell.length_a   1.000
_cell.length_b   1.000
_cell.length_c   1.000
_cell.angle_alpha   90.00
_cell.angle_beta   90.00
_cell.angle_gamma   90.00
#
_symmetry.space_group_name_H-M   'P 1'
#
loop_
_entity.id
_entity.type
_entity.pdbx_description
1 polymer ?
#
loop_
_entity_poly.entity_id
_entity_poly.type
_entity_poly.pdbx_seq_one_letter_code
_entity_poly.pdbx_strand_id
1 'polypeptide(L)'
;ERREEFETLVKELNLNERVHLLGLRTDVPELLKAVEVVVMSSHYEGLSLSNIEGMASGNPFVASDVDGLREITDGYGVLFPHEDDKTLADIILKLSTDEEYRQSVIEKCKKRAEQYDISNMSNAYFKVYQGLY
;
A
#
# COMPACT_ATOMS: atom_id res chain seq x y z
N GLU A 1 1.35 -21.95 4.48
CA GLU A 1 2.75 -22.41 4.75
C GLU A 1 3.56 -21.37 5.52
N ARG A 2 3.53 -20.09 5.18
CA ARG A 2 4.31 -19.06 5.87
C ARG A 2 3.68 -18.52 7.16
N ARG A 3 2.43 -18.85 7.44
CA ARG A 3 1.73 -18.34 8.63
C ARG A 3 2.41 -18.80 9.94
N GLU A 4 2.80 -20.06 10.02
CA GLU A 4 3.48 -20.62 11.20
C GLU A 4 4.85 -19.97 11.45
N GLU A 5 5.58 -19.60 10.38
CA GLU A 5 6.83 -18.85 10.48
C GLU A 5 6.59 -17.47 11.12
N PHE A 6 5.55 -16.74 10.67
CA PHE A 6 5.20 -15.44 11.24
C PHE A 6 4.70 -15.53 12.68
N GLU A 7 3.89 -16.55 13.01
CA GLU A 7 3.45 -16.78 14.40
C GLU A 7 4.62 -17.09 15.33
N THR A 8 5.61 -17.82 14.84
CA THR A 8 6.85 -18.10 15.57
C THR A 8 7.66 -16.83 15.80
N LEU A 9 7.88 -16.04 14.74
CA LEU A 9 8.62 -14.79 14.82
C LEU A 9 7.95 -13.77 15.78
N VAL A 10 6.62 -13.66 15.73
CA VAL A 10 5.86 -12.80 16.64
C VAL A 10 6.09 -13.20 18.10
N LYS A 11 6.13 -14.51 18.40
CA LYS A 11 6.42 -15.02 19.76
C LYS A 11 7.86 -14.75 20.19
N GLU A 12 8.83 -15.01 19.31
CA GLU A 12 10.25 -14.76 19.57
C GLU A 12 10.54 -13.29 19.89
N LEU A 13 9.84 -12.39 19.17
CA LEU A 13 9.97 -10.95 19.38
C LEU A 13 9.09 -10.39 20.51
N ASN A 14 8.31 -11.24 21.21
CA ASN A 14 7.36 -10.84 22.25
C ASN A 14 6.32 -9.82 21.78
N LEU A 15 5.82 -9.95 20.55
CA LEU A 15 4.88 -9.03 19.91
C LEU A 15 3.44 -9.57 19.86
N ASN A 16 3.08 -10.60 20.64
CA ASN A 16 1.78 -11.27 20.58
C ASN A 16 0.57 -10.34 20.78
N GLU A 17 0.72 -9.28 21.59
CA GLU A 17 -0.33 -8.30 21.84
C GLU A 17 -0.35 -7.14 20.84
N ARG A 18 0.63 -7.08 19.93
CA ARG A 18 0.80 -5.98 18.98
C ARG A 18 0.65 -6.40 17.52
N VAL A 19 0.90 -7.67 17.20
CA VAL A 19 0.83 -8.21 15.84
C VAL A 19 -0.36 -9.17 15.74
N HIS A 20 -1.27 -8.88 14.85
CA HIS A 20 -2.49 -9.67 14.62
C HIS A 20 -2.51 -10.20 13.19
N LEU A 21 -2.39 -11.53 13.02
CA LEU A 21 -2.46 -12.20 11.73
C LEU A 21 -3.93 -12.48 11.38
N LEU A 22 -4.57 -11.55 10.70
CA LEU A 22 -6.02 -11.54 10.49
C LEU A 22 -6.52 -12.63 9.51
N GLY A 23 -5.64 -13.22 8.70
CA GLY A 23 -6.02 -14.18 7.67
C GLY A 23 -6.84 -13.55 6.55
N LEU A 24 -7.68 -14.36 5.89
CA LEU A 24 -8.55 -13.87 4.81
C LEU A 24 -9.68 -13.01 5.39
N ARG A 25 -9.86 -11.81 4.82
CA ARG A 25 -10.89 -10.85 5.22
C ARG A 25 -11.73 -10.43 4.04
N THR A 26 -12.99 -10.14 4.27
CA THR A 26 -13.95 -9.60 3.28
C THR A 26 -14.25 -8.11 3.50
N ASP A 27 -13.80 -7.55 4.61
CA ASP A 27 -13.96 -6.16 5.05
C ASP A 27 -12.66 -5.35 4.91
N VAL A 28 -11.87 -5.63 3.87
CA VAL A 28 -10.59 -4.96 3.62
C VAL A 28 -10.74 -3.43 3.48
N PRO A 29 -11.77 -2.90 2.78
CA PRO A 29 -11.95 -1.45 2.67
C PRO A 29 -12.17 -0.75 4.03
N GLU A 30 -12.86 -1.41 4.96
CA GLU A 30 -13.09 -0.91 6.32
C GLU A 30 -11.81 -0.93 7.14
N LEU A 31 -11.02 -2.01 7.01
CA LEU A 31 -9.71 -2.13 7.66
C LEU A 31 -8.75 -1.04 7.15
N LEU A 32 -8.68 -0.85 5.84
CA LEU A 32 -7.83 0.18 5.24
C LEU A 32 -8.18 1.60 5.70
N LYS A 33 -9.43 1.88 6.02
CA LYS A 33 -9.86 3.18 6.59
C LYS A 33 -9.57 3.31 8.08
N ALA A 34 -9.43 2.20 8.79
CA ALA A 34 -9.25 2.18 10.24
C ALA A 34 -7.79 2.24 10.69
N VAL A 35 -6.84 2.11 9.77
CA VAL A 35 -5.40 2.12 10.07
C VAL A 35 -4.79 3.51 9.87
N GLU A 36 -3.65 3.76 10.47
CA GLU A 36 -2.92 5.03 10.34
C GLU A 36 -1.94 5.04 9.18
N VAL A 37 -1.42 3.88 8.79
CA VAL A 37 -0.48 3.70 7.67
C VAL A 37 -0.79 2.36 7.00
N VAL A 38 -0.79 2.34 5.68
CA VAL A 38 -0.88 1.12 4.88
C VAL A 38 0.50 0.76 4.37
N VAL A 39 0.94 -0.47 4.62
CA VAL A 39 2.27 -0.95 4.19
C VAL A 39 2.13 -2.17 3.29
N MET A 40 2.87 -2.18 2.19
CA MET A 40 2.98 -3.30 1.28
C MET A 40 4.46 -3.70 1.11
N SER A 41 4.86 -4.80 1.76
CA SER A 41 6.24 -5.28 1.84
C SER A 41 6.50 -6.48 0.92
N SER A 42 5.95 -6.47 -0.28
CA SER A 42 6.10 -7.58 -1.22
C SER A 42 7.52 -7.69 -1.79
N HIS A 43 7.96 -8.91 -2.05
CA HIS A 43 9.23 -9.18 -2.76
C HIS A 43 9.10 -9.02 -4.27
N TYR A 44 7.91 -9.24 -4.80
CA TYR A 44 7.60 -9.12 -6.21
C TYR A 44 6.10 -8.83 -6.37
N GLU A 45 5.78 -7.89 -7.25
CA GLU A 45 4.42 -7.57 -7.66
C GLU A 45 4.40 -7.18 -9.14
N GLY A 46 3.26 -7.50 -9.80
CA GLY A 46 2.90 -6.86 -11.05
C GLY A 46 2.07 -5.60 -10.80
N LEU A 47 1.03 -5.36 -11.60
CA LEU A 47 0.03 -4.33 -11.29
C LEU A 47 -0.85 -4.83 -10.13
N SER A 48 -0.58 -4.35 -8.93
CA SER A 48 -1.28 -4.76 -7.72
C SER A 48 -2.52 -3.89 -7.45
N LEU A 49 -3.70 -4.50 -7.46
CA LEU A 49 -4.94 -3.81 -7.05
C LEU A 49 -4.87 -3.39 -5.59
N SER A 50 -4.26 -4.20 -4.71
CA SER A 50 -4.08 -3.85 -3.30
C SER A 50 -3.22 -2.60 -3.09
N ASN A 51 -2.26 -2.33 -3.98
CA ASN A 51 -1.50 -1.08 -3.99
C ASN A 51 -2.44 0.12 -4.25
N ILE A 52 -3.27 0.03 -5.30
CA ILE A 52 -4.22 1.09 -5.68
C ILE A 52 -5.26 1.30 -4.56
N GLU A 53 -5.80 0.21 -4.00
CA GLU A 53 -6.74 0.25 -2.87
C GLU A 53 -6.11 0.90 -1.63
N GLY A 54 -4.86 0.53 -1.32
CA GLY A 54 -4.09 1.14 -0.23
C GLY A 54 -3.92 2.64 -0.42
N MET A 55 -3.55 3.09 -1.62
CA MET A 55 -3.43 4.52 -1.93
C MET A 55 -4.78 5.25 -1.91
N ALA A 56 -5.87 4.58 -2.26
CA ALA A 56 -7.22 5.14 -2.23
C ALA A 56 -7.83 5.22 -0.82
N SER A 57 -7.24 4.55 0.16
CA SER A 57 -7.78 4.41 1.52
C SER A 57 -7.97 5.72 2.27
N GLY A 58 -7.21 6.75 1.91
CA GLY A 58 -7.15 8.02 2.63
C GLY A 58 -6.06 8.06 3.71
N ASN A 59 -5.21 7.04 3.77
CA ASN A 59 -4.07 6.94 4.66
C ASN A 59 -2.75 6.99 3.87
N PRO A 60 -1.61 7.30 4.52
CA PRO A 60 -0.31 7.19 3.88
C PRO A 60 -0.06 5.76 3.42
N PHE A 61 0.45 5.61 2.20
CA PHE A 61 0.82 4.32 1.63
C PHE A 61 2.33 4.21 1.49
N VAL A 62 2.87 3.12 2.03
CA VAL A 62 4.32 2.80 2.03
C VAL A 62 4.51 1.46 1.35
N ALA A 63 5.43 1.35 0.40
CA ALA A 63 5.70 0.12 -0.32
C ALA A 63 7.20 -0.20 -0.43
N SER A 64 7.51 -1.50 -0.50
CA SER A 64 8.87 -1.94 -0.87
C SER A 64 9.19 -1.50 -2.30
N ASP A 65 10.44 -1.10 -2.52
CA ASP A 65 10.94 -0.62 -3.80
C ASP A 65 11.25 -1.77 -4.76
N VAL A 66 10.18 -2.38 -5.27
CA VAL A 66 10.20 -3.44 -6.30
C VAL A 66 9.41 -2.98 -7.53
N ASP A 67 9.71 -3.51 -8.72
CA ASP A 67 9.28 -2.95 -10.00
C ASP A 67 7.78 -2.61 -10.08
N GLY A 68 6.89 -3.56 -9.83
CA GLY A 68 5.44 -3.33 -9.94
C GLY A 68 4.89 -2.37 -8.88
N LEU A 69 5.49 -2.32 -7.67
CA LEU A 69 5.09 -1.36 -6.64
C LEU A 69 5.66 0.03 -6.92
N ARG A 70 6.91 0.09 -7.38
CA ARG A 70 7.57 1.36 -7.75
C ARG A 70 6.77 2.09 -8.82
N GLU A 71 6.36 1.42 -9.89
CA GLU A 71 5.63 2.03 -11.01
C GLU A 71 4.40 2.84 -10.56
N ILE A 72 3.69 2.35 -9.54
CA ILE A 72 2.49 3.01 -9.03
C ILE A 72 2.82 4.02 -7.94
N THR A 73 3.77 3.68 -7.06
CA THR A 73 4.00 4.39 -5.79
C THR A 73 4.97 5.56 -5.92
N ASP A 74 5.96 5.49 -6.84
CA ASP A 74 7.01 6.50 -6.94
C ASP A 74 6.43 7.91 -7.21
N GLY A 75 6.89 8.88 -6.42
CA GLY A 75 6.43 10.27 -6.46
C GLY A 75 5.05 10.53 -5.80
N TYR A 76 4.32 9.48 -5.39
CA TYR A 76 2.98 9.59 -4.81
C TYR A 76 2.87 9.03 -3.40
N GLY A 77 3.26 7.78 -3.18
CA GLY A 77 3.44 7.18 -1.86
C GLY A 77 4.89 7.27 -1.41
N VAL A 78 5.25 6.44 -0.43
CA VAL A 78 6.61 6.36 0.09
C VAL A 78 7.19 5.00 -0.24
N LEU A 79 8.38 4.98 -0.83
CA LEU A 79 9.13 3.75 -1.09
C LEU A 79 10.21 3.54 -0.04
N PHE A 80 10.43 2.29 0.36
CA PHE A 80 11.57 1.89 1.16
C PHE A 80 12.37 0.79 0.44
N PRO A 81 13.70 0.74 0.61
CA PRO A 81 14.53 -0.28 -0.02
C PRO A 81 14.04 -1.68 0.35
N HIS A 82 13.97 -2.56 -0.63
CA HIS A 82 13.53 -3.94 -0.42
C HIS A 82 14.34 -4.60 0.70
N GLU A 83 13.65 -5.28 1.63
CA GLU A 83 14.23 -5.92 2.82
C GLU A 83 14.90 -4.97 3.85
N ASP A 84 14.71 -3.67 3.74
CA ASP A 84 15.23 -2.71 4.72
C ASP A 84 14.17 -2.36 5.79
N ASP A 85 14.11 -3.18 6.84
CA ASP A 85 13.19 -3.04 7.96
C ASP A 85 13.45 -1.76 8.78
N LYS A 86 14.69 -1.29 8.84
CA LYS A 86 15.07 -0.07 9.56
C LYS A 86 14.53 1.16 8.86
N THR A 87 14.76 1.29 7.56
CA THR A 87 14.19 2.39 6.77
C THR A 87 12.67 2.38 6.82
N LEU A 88 12.02 1.21 6.77
CA LEU A 88 10.57 1.11 6.94
C LEU A 88 10.12 1.62 8.30
N ALA A 89 10.80 1.24 9.39
CA ALA A 89 10.48 1.70 10.74
C ALA A 89 10.63 3.23 10.87
N ASP A 90 11.70 3.81 10.32
CA ASP A 90 11.94 5.26 10.32
C ASP A 90 10.85 6.02 9.54
N ILE A 91 10.40 5.49 8.40
CA ILE A 91 9.30 6.05 7.60
C ILE A 91 8.00 6.04 8.42
N ILE A 92 7.65 4.91 9.04
CA ILE A 92 6.43 4.79 9.85
C ILE A 92 6.49 5.78 11.03
N LEU A 93 7.61 5.87 11.71
CA LEU A 93 7.80 6.82 12.81
C LEU A 93 7.65 8.27 12.34
N LYS A 94 8.23 8.61 11.20
CA LYS A 94 8.08 9.95 10.61
C LYS A 94 6.62 10.26 10.28
N LEU A 95 5.91 9.33 9.64
CA LEU A 95 4.49 9.48 9.31
C LEU A 95 3.59 9.62 10.55
N SER A 96 4.00 9.07 11.69
CA SER A 96 3.25 9.17 12.95
C SER A 96 3.56 10.43 13.75
N THR A 97 4.69 11.11 13.50
CA THR A 97 5.16 12.26 14.28
C THR A 97 5.14 13.59 13.51
N ASP A 98 5.10 13.55 12.19
CA ASP A 98 5.11 14.72 11.29
C ASP A 98 3.79 14.78 10.51
N GLU A 99 2.83 15.53 11.05
CA GLU A 99 1.48 15.64 10.48
C GLU A 99 1.49 16.32 9.10
N GLU A 100 2.35 17.32 8.88
CA GLU A 100 2.44 18.01 7.59
C GLU A 100 2.94 17.03 6.50
N TYR A 101 3.98 16.27 6.83
CA TYR A 101 4.49 15.24 5.94
C TYR A 101 3.44 14.16 5.66
N ARG A 102 2.76 13.69 6.70
CA ARG A 102 1.68 12.71 6.60
C ARG A 102 0.59 13.17 5.64
N GLN A 103 0.06 14.38 5.80
CA GLN A 103 -0.99 14.93 4.95
C GLN A 103 -0.52 15.10 3.50
N SER A 104 0.71 15.56 3.29
CA SER A 104 1.31 15.64 1.95
C SER A 104 1.34 14.29 1.24
N VAL A 105 1.67 13.20 1.95
CA VAL A 105 1.68 11.83 1.38
C VAL A 105 0.25 11.38 1.06
N ILE A 106 -0.71 11.59 1.96
CA ILE A 106 -2.12 11.24 1.74
C ILE A 106 -2.67 11.89 0.47
N GLU A 107 -2.44 13.19 0.30
CA GLU A 107 -2.94 13.93 -0.88
C GLU A 107 -2.34 13.38 -2.19
N LYS A 108 -1.06 13.08 -2.19
CA LYS A 108 -0.39 12.47 -3.35
C LYS A 108 -0.94 11.08 -3.66
N CYS A 109 -1.12 10.23 -2.64
CA CYS A 109 -1.70 8.90 -2.79
C CYS A 109 -3.10 8.96 -3.41
N LYS A 110 -3.97 9.83 -2.90
CA LYS A 110 -5.32 10.03 -3.46
C LYS A 110 -5.29 10.44 -4.93
N LYS A 111 -4.47 11.43 -5.26
CA LYS A 111 -4.30 11.90 -6.64
C LYS A 111 -3.83 10.79 -7.58
N ARG A 112 -2.98 9.89 -7.10
CA ARG A 112 -2.52 8.74 -7.89
C ARG A 112 -3.64 7.72 -8.06
N ALA A 113 -4.35 7.37 -7.00
CA ALA A 113 -5.46 6.42 -7.03
C ALA A 113 -6.57 6.85 -8.00
N GLU A 114 -6.91 8.14 -8.07
CA GLU A 114 -7.89 8.70 -9.01
C GLU A 114 -7.54 8.39 -10.48
N GLN A 115 -6.27 8.26 -10.84
CA GLN A 115 -5.85 7.93 -12.20
C GLN A 115 -6.23 6.49 -12.57
N TYR A 116 -6.42 5.62 -11.58
CA TYR A 116 -6.82 4.21 -11.75
C TYR A 116 -8.32 3.99 -11.52
N ASP A 117 -9.12 5.05 -11.47
CA ASP A 117 -10.57 4.92 -11.42
C ASP A 117 -11.09 4.13 -12.63
N ILE A 118 -12.02 3.21 -12.38
CA ILE A 118 -12.56 2.31 -13.42
C ILE A 118 -13.17 3.07 -14.60
N SER A 119 -13.69 4.26 -14.38
CA SER A 119 -14.25 5.11 -15.42
C SER A 119 -13.17 5.57 -16.42
N ASN A 120 -11.95 5.85 -15.93
CA ASN A 120 -10.81 6.21 -16.79
C ASN A 120 -10.42 5.04 -17.70
N MET A 121 -10.32 3.85 -17.13
CA MET A 121 -10.04 2.63 -17.88
C MET A 121 -11.13 2.35 -18.91
N SER A 122 -12.39 2.37 -18.51
CA SER A 122 -13.56 2.13 -19.37
C SER A 122 -13.61 3.11 -20.55
N ASN A 123 -13.38 4.40 -20.28
CA ASN A 123 -13.33 5.44 -21.32
C ASN A 123 -12.14 5.23 -22.30
N ALA A 124 -10.99 4.79 -21.80
CA ALA A 124 -9.84 4.50 -22.65
C ALA A 124 -10.14 3.33 -23.61
N TYR A 125 -10.70 2.23 -23.10
CA TYR A 125 -11.13 1.11 -23.94
C TYR A 125 -12.19 1.53 -24.96
N PHE A 126 -13.18 2.31 -24.56
CA PHE A 126 -14.21 2.80 -25.47
C PHE A 126 -13.63 3.59 -26.65
N LYS A 127 -12.66 4.47 -26.40
CA LYS A 127 -11.95 5.21 -27.44
C LYS A 127 -11.21 4.30 -28.42
N VAL A 128 -10.57 3.23 -27.91
CA VAL A 128 -9.88 2.24 -28.76
C VAL A 128 -10.89 1.55 -29.67
N TYR A 129 -12.03 1.10 -29.13
CA TYR A 129 -13.07 0.47 -29.93
C TYR A 129 -13.69 1.41 -31.00
N GLN A 130 -13.89 2.67 -30.65
CA GLN A 130 -14.36 3.65 -31.64
C GLN A 130 -13.37 3.93 -32.78
N GLY A 131 -12.07 3.82 -32.51
CA GLY A 131 -11.02 4.00 -33.51
C GLY A 131 -10.79 2.77 -34.41
N LEU A 132 -11.44 1.64 -34.13
CA LEU A 132 -11.37 0.41 -34.94
C LEU A 132 -12.47 0.29 -35.96
N TYR A 133 -13.46 1.19 -35.96
CA TYR A 133 -14.58 1.28 -36.85
C TYR A 133 -14.62 2.66 -37.52
#